data_43389ecf731be9503b16fadba93ca23d
#
_entry.id   43389ecf731be9503b16fadba93ca23d
#
_cell.length_a   1.000
_cell.length_b   1.000
_cell.length_c   1.000
_cell.angle_alpha   90.00
_cell.angle_beta   90.00
_cell.angle_gamma   90.00
#
_symmetry.space_group_name_H-M   'P 1'
#
loop_
_entity.id
_entity.type
_entity.pdbx_description
1 polymer ?
#
loop_
_entity_poly.entity_id
_entity_poly.type
_entity_poly.pdbx_seq_one_letter_code
_entity_poly.pdbx_strand_id
1 'polypeptide(L)'
;KNIERLGQIMAYEISRKLPYLRKSVETPLGTARASVLETDPILITVMRAGLPYFQGFLDFFDRSDCGFIGAHRKEGGKEVVIELEYLATPSISNRQIILIDPMLASGKSFVRSVNALFKHGTPSHLYIASLVAAPEGIKFIEENLSVAHSIWTCALDDKLNDQFYIVPGLGDAGDLCYGQKL
;
A
#
# COMPACT_ATOMS: atom_id res chain seq x y z
N LYS A 1 13.12 2.44 11.09
CA LYS A 1 13.86 1.18 10.87
C LYS A 1 12.97 -0.07 10.93
N ASN A 2 12.19 -0.33 12.02
CA ASN A 2 11.40 -1.57 12.10
C ASN A 2 10.29 -1.62 11.04
N ILE A 3 9.54 -0.53 10.86
CA ILE A 3 8.50 -0.40 9.83
C ILE A 3 9.08 -0.59 8.43
N GLU A 4 10.22 0.01 8.14
CA GLU A 4 10.97 -0.12 6.89
C GLU A 4 11.38 -1.58 6.61
N ARG A 5 11.94 -2.29 7.62
CA ARG A 5 12.29 -3.71 7.49
C ARG A 5 11.07 -4.60 7.22
N LEU A 6 9.94 -4.30 7.88
CA LEU A 6 8.68 -5.00 7.60
C LEU A 6 8.19 -4.69 6.18
N GLY A 7 8.44 -3.47 5.67
CA GLY A 7 8.18 -3.11 4.28
C GLY A 7 8.99 -3.96 3.29
N GLN A 8 10.28 -4.18 3.56
CA GLN A 8 11.13 -5.04 2.72
C GLN A 8 10.63 -6.49 2.69
N ILE A 9 10.25 -7.04 3.88
CA ILE A 9 9.71 -8.40 3.98
C ILE A 9 8.38 -8.51 3.22
N MET A 10 7.48 -7.54 3.41
CA MET A 10 6.18 -7.52 2.73
C MET A 10 6.36 -7.39 1.21
N ALA A 11 7.27 -6.54 0.75
CA ALA A 11 7.61 -6.40 -0.67
C ALA A 11 8.08 -7.73 -1.27
N TYR A 12 8.93 -8.46 -0.56
CA TYR A 12 9.37 -9.79 -0.96
C TYR A 12 8.19 -10.76 -1.06
N GLU A 13 7.30 -10.82 -0.07
CA GLU A 13 6.15 -11.72 -0.11
C GLU A 13 5.18 -11.39 -1.26
N ILE A 14 4.90 -10.10 -1.49
CA ILE A 14 4.07 -9.66 -2.62
C ILE A 14 4.76 -9.97 -3.95
N SER A 15 6.09 -9.81 -4.04
CA SER A 15 6.82 -10.08 -5.28
C SER A 15 6.58 -11.50 -5.80
N ARG A 16 6.40 -12.47 -4.90
CA ARG A 16 6.14 -13.88 -5.26
C ARG A 16 4.78 -14.11 -5.96
N LYS A 17 3.91 -13.10 -5.96
CA LYS A 17 2.59 -13.13 -6.62
C LYS A 17 2.53 -12.28 -7.88
N LEU A 18 3.55 -11.47 -8.13
CA LEU A 18 3.64 -10.68 -9.35
C LEU A 18 3.89 -11.57 -10.58
N PRO A 19 3.52 -11.13 -11.78
CA PRO A 19 3.80 -11.88 -13.01
C PRO A 19 5.29 -11.84 -13.36
N TYR A 20 5.81 -13.01 -13.74
CA TYR A 20 7.19 -13.21 -14.17
C TYR A 20 7.25 -13.73 -15.59
N LEU A 21 8.26 -13.30 -16.33
CA LEU A 21 8.63 -13.88 -17.64
C LEU A 21 10.01 -14.53 -17.57
N ARG A 22 10.23 -15.51 -18.46
CA ARG A 22 11.54 -16.13 -18.63
C ARG A 22 12.36 -15.34 -19.64
N LYS A 23 13.56 -14.96 -19.24
CA LYS A 23 14.52 -14.22 -20.06
C LYS A 23 15.83 -14.99 -20.17
N SER A 24 16.40 -15.08 -21.37
CA SER A 24 17.77 -15.55 -21.58
C SER A 24 18.74 -14.40 -21.29
N VAL A 25 19.75 -14.69 -20.48
CA VAL A 25 20.80 -13.74 -20.10
C VAL A 25 22.14 -14.33 -20.48
N GLU A 26 22.90 -13.64 -21.32
CA GLU A 26 24.28 -14.01 -21.65
C GLU A 26 25.17 -13.67 -20.47
N THR A 27 25.97 -14.64 -20.06
CA THR A 27 26.99 -14.53 -19.02
C THR A 27 28.38 -14.83 -19.63
N PRO A 28 29.48 -14.48 -18.96
CA PRO A 28 30.82 -14.80 -19.46
C PRO A 28 31.06 -16.29 -19.71
N LEU A 29 30.28 -17.17 -19.12
CA LEU A 29 30.49 -18.63 -19.20
C LEU A 29 29.37 -19.37 -19.99
N GLY A 30 28.35 -18.64 -20.49
CA GLY A 30 27.26 -19.24 -21.26
C GLY A 30 25.93 -18.52 -21.04
N THR A 31 24.86 -19.08 -21.64
CA THR A 31 23.51 -18.52 -21.56
C THR A 31 22.78 -19.08 -20.34
N ALA A 32 22.31 -18.21 -19.46
CA ALA A 32 21.45 -18.55 -18.32
C ALA A 32 19.98 -18.22 -18.61
N ARG A 33 19.06 -19.02 -18.05
CA ARG A 33 17.63 -18.72 -18.06
C ARG A 33 17.24 -18.13 -16.69
N ALA A 34 16.82 -16.87 -16.67
CA ALA A 34 16.37 -16.17 -15.47
C ALA A 34 14.86 -15.91 -15.51
N SER A 35 14.23 -15.93 -14.34
CA SER A 35 12.87 -15.39 -14.17
C SER A 35 13.00 -13.96 -13.70
N VAL A 36 12.42 -13.01 -14.44
CA VAL A 36 12.41 -11.59 -14.12
C VAL A 36 10.97 -11.10 -14.05
N LEU A 37 10.69 -10.06 -13.29
CA LEU A 37 9.39 -9.45 -13.30
C LEU A 37 9.01 -9.04 -14.73
N GLU A 38 7.76 -9.29 -15.13
CA GLU A 38 7.24 -8.86 -16.42
C GLU A 38 7.26 -7.34 -16.53
N THR A 39 6.78 -6.67 -15.48
CA THR A 39 6.88 -5.22 -15.28
C THR A 39 7.07 -4.93 -13.80
N ASP A 40 7.87 -3.91 -13.47
CA ASP A 40 7.97 -3.44 -12.09
C ASP A 40 6.61 -2.84 -11.66
N PRO A 41 6.13 -3.11 -10.44
CA PRO A 41 4.87 -2.55 -9.95
C PRO A 41 5.01 -1.02 -9.76
N ILE A 42 3.89 -0.30 -9.72
CA ILE A 42 3.90 1.10 -9.26
C ILE A 42 3.68 1.09 -7.75
N LEU A 43 4.57 1.74 -7.01
CA LEU A 43 4.48 1.88 -5.55
C LEU A 43 3.76 3.19 -5.21
N ILE A 44 2.65 3.11 -4.49
CA ILE A 44 1.89 4.30 -4.10
C ILE A 44 1.73 4.31 -2.58
N THR A 45 2.06 5.42 -1.94
CA THR A 45 1.94 5.53 -0.48
C THR A 45 1.00 6.66 -0.06
N VAL A 46 0.31 6.41 1.07
CA VAL A 46 -0.51 7.43 1.73
C VAL A 46 0.33 8.12 2.80
N MET A 47 0.60 9.41 2.59
CA MET A 47 1.38 10.23 3.52
C MET A 47 0.53 10.63 4.74
N ARG A 48 1.14 10.86 5.90
CA ARG A 48 2.56 10.81 6.31
C ARG A 48 2.98 9.40 6.74
N ALA A 49 2.10 8.65 7.40
CA ALA A 49 2.40 7.38 8.08
C ALA A 49 2.99 6.31 7.14
N GLY A 50 2.60 6.32 5.88
CA GLY A 50 3.07 5.36 4.88
C GLY A 50 4.55 5.47 4.51
N LEU A 51 5.18 6.65 4.66
CA LEU A 51 6.53 6.88 4.16
C LEU A 51 7.60 5.91 4.66
N PRO A 52 7.71 5.59 5.97
CA PRO A 52 8.74 4.65 6.43
C PRO A 52 8.47 3.21 5.96
N TYR A 53 7.20 2.84 5.76
CA TYR A 53 6.82 1.54 5.23
C TYR A 53 7.11 1.43 3.74
N PHE A 54 6.77 2.47 3.00
CA PHE A 54 7.05 2.64 1.58
C PHE A 54 8.56 2.57 1.28
N GLN A 55 9.41 3.14 2.13
CA GLN A 55 10.87 3.07 1.95
C GLN A 55 11.35 1.62 1.84
N GLY A 56 10.81 0.72 2.65
CA GLY A 56 11.15 -0.71 2.57
C GLY A 56 10.73 -1.36 1.24
N PHE A 57 9.59 -0.96 0.67
CA PHE A 57 9.18 -1.41 -0.66
C PHE A 57 10.10 -0.84 -1.75
N LEU A 58 10.49 0.42 -1.64
CA LEU A 58 11.37 1.08 -2.61
C LEU A 58 12.78 0.46 -2.60
N ASP A 59 13.29 0.09 -1.43
CA ASP A 59 14.57 -0.62 -1.30
C ASP A 59 14.55 -2.00 -1.98
N PHE A 60 13.38 -2.62 -2.06
CA PHE A 60 13.20 -3.92 -2.72
C PHE A 60 12.90 -3.80 -4.22
N PHE A 61 12.03 -2.87 -4.60
CA PHE A 61 11.64 -2.59 -5.99
C PHE A 61 12.31 -1.31 -6.49
N ASP A 62 13.62 -1.32 -6.62
CA ASP A 62 14.49 -0.17 -6.89
C ASP A 62 14.26 0.55 -8.23
N ARG A 63 13.52 -0.09 -9.15
CA ARG A 63 13.17 0.46 -10.48
C ARG A 63 11.70 0.83 -10.62
N SER A 64 10.93 0.75 -9.56
CA SER A 64 9.50 1.04 -9.58
C SER A 64 9.22 2.52 -9.71
N ASP A 65 8.24 2.86 -10.56
CA ASP A 65 7.63 4.18 -10.54
C ASP A 65 6.90 4.39 -9.21
N CYS A 66 6.86 5.63 -8.73
CA CYS A 66 6.30 5.97 -7.44
C CYS A 66 5.17 6.99 -7.53
N GLY A 67 4.18 6.85 -6.63
CA GLY A 67 3.10 7.80 -6.45
C GLY A 67 2.90 8.13 -4.97
N PHE A 68 2.35 9.32 -4.71
CA PHE A 68 2.15 9.84 -3.37
C PHE A 68 0.74 10.42 -3.23
N ILE A 69 0.07 10.05 -2.14
CA ILE A 69 -1.25 10.54 -1.77
C ILE A 69 -1.15 11.27 -0.44
N GLY A 70 -1.49 12.54 -0.42
CA GLY A 70 -1.69 13.33 0.80
C GLY A 70 -3.14 13.20 1.23
N ALA A 71 -3.39 12.47 2.30
CA ALA A 71 -4.71 12.31 2.88
C ALA A 71 -4.68 12.66 4.37
N HIS A 72 -5.70 13.37 4.82
CA HIS A 72 -5.88 13.61 6.24
C HIS A 72 -7.33 13.36 6.67
N ARG A 73 -7.48 13.07 7.95
CA ARG A 73 -8.77 12.88 8.58
C ARG A 73 -9.27 14.25 9.04
N LYS A 74 -10.47 14.66 8.60
CA LYS A 74 -11.11 15.87 9.10
C LYS A 74 -11.67 15.60 10.48
N GLU A 75 -11.23 16.37 11.47
CA GLU A 75 -11.73 16.30 12.83
C GLU A 75 -13.04 17.07 12.98
N GLY A 76 -13.95 16.59 13.83
CA GLY A 76 -15.17 17.35 14.25
C GLY A 76 -16.52 16.79 13.81
N GLY A 77 -16.60 15.53 13.32
CA GLY A 77 -17.87 14.90 12.97
C GLY A 77 -18.05 13.50 13.57
N LYS A 78 -19.31 13.01 13.60
CA LYS A 78 -19.63 11.61 13.94
C LYS A 78 -19.13 10.60 12.90
N GLU A 79 -18.72 11.07 11.71
CA GLU A 79 -18.23 10.25 10.62
C GLU A 79 -16.77 10.61 10.28
N VAL A 80 -16.01 9.59 9.94
CA VAL A 80 -14.64 9.75 9.45
C VAL A 80 -14.69 10.26 8.02
N VAL A 81 -14.41 11.55 7.82
CA VAL A 81 -14.24 12.17 6.50
C VAL A 81 -12.75 12.22 6.18
N ILE A 82 -12.36 11.61 5.07
CA ILE A 82 -10.99 11.66 4.56
C ILE A 82 -10.94 12.72 3.45
N GLU A 83 -10.10 13.72 3.57
CA GLU A 83 -9.83 14.69 2.52
C GLU A 83 -8.51 14.35 1.82
N LEU A 84 -8.54 14.35 0.49
CA LEU A 84 -7.36 14.15 -0.35
C LEU A 84 -6.93 15.52 -0.88
N GLU A 85 -5.76 15.98 -0.43
CA GLU A 85 -5.23 17.29 -0.81
C GLU A 85 -4.15 17.21 -1.87
N TYR A 86 -3.52 16.06 -1.99
CA TYR A 86 -2.41 15.85 -2.91
C TYR A 86 -2.48 14.46 -3.54
N LEU A 87 -2.29 14.41 -4.84
CA LEU A 87 -2.15 13.17 -5.60
C LEU A 87 -1.16 13.39 -6.73
N ALA A 88 -0.05 12.67 -6.70
CA ALA A 88 0.91 12.58 -7.80
C ALA A 88 1.18 11.11 -8.08
N THR A 89 0.95 10.68 -9.30
CA THR A 89 1.17 9.30 -9.74
C THR A 89 1.40 9.25 -11.25
N PRO A 90 2.19 8.30 -11.77
CA PRO A 90 2.21 8.00 -13.20
C PRO A 90 0.86 7.42 -13.65
N SER A 91 0.70 7.17 -14.95
CA SER A 91 -0.44 6.40 -15.46
C SER A 91 -0.43 5.00 -14.86
N ILE A 92 -1.57 4.59 -14.31
CA ILE A 92 -1.75 3.27 -13.69
C ILE A 92 -2.44 2.25 -14.61
N SER A 93 -2.76 2.66 -15.84
CA SER A 93 -3.49 1.81 -16.80
C SER A 93 -2.77 0.50 -17.08
N ASN A 94 -3.46 -0.61 -16.81
CA ASN A 94 -2.96 -1.98 -17.00
C ASN A 94 -1.66 -2.31 -16.22
N ARG A 95 -1.34 -1.55 -15.16
CA ARG A 95 -0.18 -1.79 -14.32
C ARG A 95 -0.56 -2.50 -13.01
N GLN A 96 0.39 -3.23 -12.44
CA GLN A 96 0.31 -3.73 -11.07
C GLN A 96 0.59 -2.58 -10.10
N ILE A 97 -0.29 -2.38 -9.12
CA ILE A 97 -0.15 -1.31 -8.14
C ILE A 97 0.03 -1.92 -6.75
N ILE A 98 0.97 -1.39 -5.97
CA ILE A 98 1.06 -1.66 -4.54
C ILE A 98 0.71 -0.38 -3.81
N LEU A 99 -0.46 -0.35 -3.14
CA LEU A 99 -0.91 0.77 -2.33
C LEU A 99 -0.52 0.52 -0.86
N ILE A 100 0.30 1.41 -0.32
CA ILE A 100 1.06 1.21 0.90
C ILE A 100 0.59 2.21 1.97
N ASP A 101 0.02 1.68 3.05
CA ASP A 101 -0.32 2.42 4.26
C ASP A 101 -0.17 1.48 5.46
N PRO A 102 0.57 1.82 6.53
CA PRO A 102 0.79 0.91 7.65
C PRO A 102 -0.49 0.50 8.41
N MET A 103 -1.57 1.26 8.30
CA MET A 103 -2.77 1.06 9.11
C MET A 103 -4.02 0.86 8.25
N LEU A 104 -4.54 -0.37 8.20
CA LEU A 104 -5.84 -0.66 7.61
C LEU A 104 -6.90 -0.71 8.71
N ALA A 105 -7.34 0.47 9.17
CA ALA A 105 -8.34 0.60 10.21
C ALA A 105 -9.77 0.46 9.64
N SER A 106 -10.45 1.54 9.28
CA SER A 106 -11.81 1.50 8.72
C SER A 106 -11.87 1.18 7.22
N GLY A 107 -10.74 1.13 6.51
CA GLY A 107 -10.69 0.93 5.07
C GLY A 107 -11.08 2.16 4.22
N LYS A 108 -11.73 3.16 4.81
CA LYS A 108 -12.23 4.35 4.08
C LYS A 108 -11.13 5.13 3.37
N SER A 109 -9.95 5.27 3.98
CA SER A 109 -8.79 5.92 3.37
C SER A 109 -8.32 5.20 2.13
N PHE A 110 -8.20 3.87 2.20
CA PHE A 110 -7.83 3.04 1.05
C PHE A 110 -8.82 3.17 -0.11
N VAL A 111 -10.12 2.99 0.15
CA VAL A 111 -11.16 3.08 -0.88
C VAL A 111 -11.16 4.47 -1.53
N ARG A 112 -11.04 5.53 -0.74
CA ARG A 112 -10.99 6.90 -1.27
C ARG A 112 -9.74 7.15 -2.10
N SER A 113 -8.59 6.65 -1.66
CA SER A 113 -7.34 6.73 -2.40
C SER A 113 -7.43 6.00 -3.75
N VAL A 114 -7.97 4.79 -3.76
CA VAL A 114 -8.16 4.00 -4.99
C VAL A 114 -9.11 4.70 -5.96
N ASN A 115 -10.23 5.23 -5.48
CA ASN A 115 -11.17 5.98 -6.33
C ASN A 115 -10.54 7.25 -6.94
N ALA A 116 -9.64 7.91 -6.22
CA ALA A 116 -8.90 9.05 -6.77
C ALA A 116 -7.88 8.62 -7.82
N LEU A 117 -7.21 7.48 -7.62
CA LEU A 117 -6.26 6.90 -8.56
C LEU A 117 -6.91 6.51 -9.90
N PHE A 118 -8.18 6.12 -9.92
CA PHE A 118 -8.89 5.75 -11.16
C PHE A 118 -8.97 6.88 -12.19
N LYS A 119 -8.76 8.13 -11.81
CA LYS A 119 -8.59 9.25 -12.75
C LYS A 119 -7.32 9.12 -13.62
N HIS A 120 -6.37 8.31 -13.18
CA HIS A 120 -5.08 8.06 -13.85
C HIS A 120 -5.03 6.71 -14.57
N GLY A 121 -6.18 6.02 -14.67
CA GLY A 121 -6.35 4.75 -15.37
C GLY A 121 -6.93 3.65 -14.48
N THR A 122 -7.06 2.45 -15.04
CA THR A 122 -7.50 1.26 -14.30
C THR A 122 -6.33 0.29 -14.20
N PRO A 123 -5.90 -0.09 -12.99
CA PRO A 123 -4.81 -1.04 -12.82
C PRO A 123 -5.25 -2.46 -13.23
N SER A 124 -4.31 -3.31 -13.61
CA SER A 124 -4.56 -4.73 -13.85
C SER A 124 -4.78 -5.50 -12.55
N HIS A 125 -4.12 -5.10 -11.48
CA HIS A 125 -4.31 -5.63 -10.12
C HIS A 125 -3.82 -4.63 -9.08
N LEU A 126 -4.49 -4.58 -7.93
CA LEU A 126 -4.16 -3.73 -6.80
C LEU A 126 -3.78 -4.60 -5.59
N TYR A 127 -2.55 -4.46 -5.12
CA TYR A 127 -2.08 -5.02 -3.86
C TYR A 127 -2.19 -3.95 -2.78
N ILE A 128 -3.00 -4.17 -1.76
CA ILE A 128 -3.13 -3.29 -0.60
C ILE A 128 -2.21 -3.84 0.48
N ALA A 129 -1.23 -3.06 0.91
CA ALA A 129 -0.23 -3.48 1.89
C ALA A 129 -0.34 -2.67 3.18
N SER A 130 -0.56 -3.36 4.30
CA SER A 130 -0.60 -2.76 5.64
C SER A 130 0.26 -3.53 6.64
N LEU A 131 0.65 -2.90 7.76
CA LEU A 131 1.30 -3.58 8.87
C LEU A 131 0.26 -4.22 9.78
N VAL A 132 -0.78 -3.46 10.10
CA VAL A 132 -1.86 -3.90 10.98
C VAL A 132 -3.20 -3.60 10.33
N ALA A 133 -4.10 -4.56 10.38
CA ALA A 133 -5.45 -4.43 9.84
C ALA A 133 -6.50 -4.75 10.91
N ALA A 134 -7.70 -4.16 10.77
CA ALA A 134 -8.89 -4.56 11.49
C ALA A 134 -9.87 -5.28 10.56
N PRO A 135 -10.65 -6.26 11.04
CA PRO A 135 -11.63 -7.00 10.25
C PRO A 135 -12.64 -6.09 9.54
N GLU A 136 -13.08 -5.02 10.22
CA GLU A 136 -14.02 -4.04 9.68
C GLU A 136 -13.47 -3.33 8.44
N GLY A 137 -12.17 -3.01 8.46
CA GLY A 137 -11.51 -2.35 7.33
C GLY A 137 -11.37 -3.26 6.12
N ILE A 138 -11.01 -4.52 6.34
CA ILE A 138 -10.95 -5.55 5.28
C ILE A 138 -12.32 -5.70 4.64
N LYS A 139 -13.36 -5.93 5.44
CA LYS A 139 -14.74 -6.06 4.97
C LYS A 139 -15.17 -4.82 4.16
N PHE A 140 -14.87 -3.62 4.65
CA PHE A 140 -15.23 -2.39 3.95
C PHE A 140 -14.55 -2.29 2.58
N ILE A 141 -13.29 -2.68 2.47
CA ILE A 141 -12.57 -2.72 1.18
C ILE A 141 -13.23 -3.71 0.22
N GLU A 142 -13.49 -4.94 0.67
CA GLU A 142 -14.11 -6.00 -0.15
C GLU A 142 -15.50 -5.60 -0.66
N GLU A 143 -16.29 -4.86 0.13
CA GLU A 143 -17.61 -4.39 -0.24
C GLU A 143 -17.60 -3.16 -1.18
N ASN A 144 -16.52 -2.37 -1.20
CA ASN A 144 -16.50 -1.06 -1.87
C ASN A 144 -15.48 -0.93 -3.01
N LEU A 145 -14.62 -1.92 -3.24
CA LEU A 145 -13.71 -1.95 -4.38
C LEU A 145 -14.12 -3.00 -5.40
N SER A 146 -14.34 -2.56 -6.64
CA SER A 146 -14.68 -3.43 -7.78
C SER A 146 -13.48 -3.89 -8.60
N VAL A 147 -12.31 -3.26 -8.41
CA VAL A 147 -11.07 -3.64 -9.11
C VAL A 147 -10.50 -4.94 -8.52
N ALA A 148 -9.88 -5.76 -9.35
CA ALA A 148 -9.17 -6.94 -8.89
C ALA A 148 -8.09 -6.55 -7.87
N HIS A 149 -8.19 -7.05 -6.63
CA HIS A 149 -7.29 -6.68 -5.55
C HIS A 149 -6.94 -7.83 -4.62
N SER A 150 -5.90 -7.63 -3.84
CA SER A 150 -5.47 -8.52 -2.76
C SER A 150 -5.03 -7.69 -1.57
N ILE A 151 -5.43 -8.09 -0.36
CA ILE A 151 -5.06 -7.42 0.89
C ILE A 151 -3.94 -8.21 1.56
N TRP A 152 -2.88 -7.52 1.92
CA TRP A 152 -1.69 -8.03 2.58
C TRP A 152 -1.48 -7.30 3.89
N THR A 153 -1.39 -8.01 4.99
CA THR A 153 -1.11 -7.44 6.30
C THR A 153 -0.18 -8.32 7.11
N CYS A 154 0.68 -7.71 7.94
CA CYS A 154 1.55 -8.47 8.84
C CYS A 154 0.76 -9.01 10.04
N ALA A 155 -0.27 -8.28 10.49
CA ALA A 155 -1.13 -8.70 11.58
C ALA A 155 -2.59 -8.29 11.32
N LEU A 156 -3.51 -9.18 11.70
CA LEU A 156 -4.94 -8.90 11.79
C LEU A 156 -5.28 -8.81 13.28
N ASP A 157 -5.66 -7.62 13.72
CA ASP A 157 -6.04 -7.35 15.10
C ASP A 157 -7.55 -7.55 15.34
N ASP A 158 -7.99 -7.43 16.60
CA ASP A 158 -9.31 -7.90 17.02
C ASP A 158 -10.46 -7.06 16.42
N LYS A 159 -10.34 -5.72 16.47
CA LYS A 159 -11.45 -4.79 16.11
C LYS A 159 -11.02 -3.35 16.06
N LEU A 160 -11.97 -2.46 15.70
CA LEU A 160 -11.87 -1.03 15.93
C LEU A 160 -12.54 -0.64 17.25
N ASN A 161 -12.00 0.38 17.93
CA ASN A 161 -12.69 1.05 19.02
C ASN A 161 -13.65 2.14 18.49
N ASP A 162 -14.38 2.81 19.41
CA ASP A 162 -15.35 3.86 19.07
C ASP A 162 -14.74 5.10 18.37
N GLN A 163 -13.41 5.25 18.46
CA GLN A 163 -12.64 6.31 17.80
C GLN A 163 -12.00 5.85 16.50
N PHE A 164 -12.34 4.64 16.01
CA PHE A 164 -11.78 3.99 14.82
C PHE A 164 -10.26 3.71 14.88
N TYR A 165 -9.72 3.50 16.09
CA TYR A 165 -8.38 2.95 16.26
C TYR A 165 -8.43 1.44 16.30
N ILE A 166 -7.41 0.79 15.71
CA ILE A 166 -7.21 -0.66 15.75
C ILE A 166 -6.88 -1.07 17.19
N VAL A 167 -7.47 -2.15 17.69
CA VAL A 167 -7.26 -2.70 19.02
C VAL A 167 -6.82 -4.16 18.92
N PRO A 168 -5.68 -4.54 19.54
CA PRO A 168 -4.78 -3.74 20.38
C PRO A 168 -4.02 -2.66 19.61
N GLY A 169 -3.71 -2.85 18.32
CA GLY A 169 -3.08 -1.85 17.46
C GLY A 169 -1.74 -1.32 17.96
N LEU A 170 -1.37 -0.14 17.42
CA LEU A 170 -0.15 0.58 17.80
C LEU A 170 -0.38 2.10 17.96
N GLY A 171 -1.64 2.54 18.03
CA GLY A 171 -1.99 3.95 18.09
C GLY A 171 -1.96 4.64 16.72
N ASP A 172 -1.54 5.91 16.65
CA ASP A 172 -1.35 6.64 15.38
C ASP A 172 0.06 6.47 14.86
N ALA A 173 0.20 5.76 13.73
CA ALA A 173 1.50 5.49 13.13
C ALA A 173 2.20 6.76 12.63
N GLY A 174 1.44 7.76 12.18
CA GLY A 174 1.99 9.04 11.74
C GLY A 174 2.60 9.82 12.89
N ASP A 175 1.90 9.88 14.00
CA ASP A 175 2.38 10.57 15.20
C ASP A 175 3.57 9.85 15.85
N LEU A 176 3.58 8.52 15.83
CA LEU A 176 4.72 7.72 16.29
C LEU A 176 5.98 7.94 15.42
N CYS A 177 5.81 8.17 14.12
CA CYS A 177 6.95 8.37 13.21
C CYS A 177 7.45 9.81 13.17
N TYR A 178 6.54 10.78 13.27
CA TYR A 178 6.82 12.19 12.93
C TYR A 178 6.38 13.21 13.99
N GLY A 179 5.87 12.75 15.13
CA GLY A 179 5.31 13.60 16.17
C GLY A 179 3.87 14.03 15.87
N GLN A 180 3.20 14.54 16.91
CA GLN A 180 1.81 14.95 16.84
C GLN A 180 1.59 16.07 15.82
N LYS A 181 0.45 16.01 15.14
CA LYS A 181 -0.05 17.12 14.30
C LYS A 181 -0.51 18.26 15.20
N LEU A 182 -0.32 19.48 14.72
CA LEU A 182 -0.90 20.69 15.34
C LEU A 182 -2.33 20.85 14.88
#